data_5d7c2852fef8e1c00e71fc2bb56a01b5
#
_entry.id   5d7c2852fef8e1c00e71fc2bb56a01b5
#
_cell.length_a   1.000
_cell.length_b   1.000
_cell.length_c   1.000
_cell.angle_alpha   90.00
_cell.angle_beta   90.00
_cell.angle_gamma   90.00
#
_symmetry.space_group_name_H-M   'P 1'
#
loop_
_entity.id
_entity.type
_entity.pdbx_description
1 polymer ?
#
loop_
_entity_poly.entity_id
_entity_poly.type
_entity_poly.pdbx_seq_one_letter_code
_entity_poly.pdbx_strand_id
1 'polypeptide(L)'
;MIVYCAGAIKGDTSYQKYLKEIIIHLSSLEHTPLSELNENFKSAIPLTDKEIFKRDLKWLEQSKIMIAEISGASLGVGFEISYALYELKIPVLALYNSKVESISAMISGCTSKLITIKNYSDIEELKNIVSDFVKKRSEN
;
A
#
# COMPACT_ATOMS: atom_id res chain seq x y z
N MET A 1 -11.69 -1.99 9.05
CA MET A 1 -11.91 -2.10 7.59
C MET A 1 -10.80 -2.90 6.93
N ILE A 2 -11.06 -3.37 5.71
CA ILE A 2 -10.06 -4.08 4.90
C ILE A 2 -9.23 -3.05 4.14
N VAL A 3 -7.90 -3.18 4.25
CA VAL A 3 -6.93 -2.26 3.65
C VAL A 3 -5.97 -3.06 2.79
N TYR A 4 -5.84 -2.70 1.51
CA TYR A 4 -4.82 -3.31 0.66
C TYR A 4 -3.48 -2.63 0.90
N CYS A 5 -2.47 -3.39 1.26
CA CYS A 5 -1.14 -2.87 1.57
C CYS A 5 -0.13 -3.35 0.52
N ALA A 6 0.43 -2.43 -0.22
CA ALA A 6 1.35 -2.71 -1.32
C ALA A 6 2.73 -2.10 -1.09
N GLY A 7 3.74 -2.76 -1.61
CA GLY A 7 5.12 -2.30 -1.61
C GLY A 7 5.94 -3.21 -2.51
N ALA A 8 7.18 -2.83 -2.79
CA ALA A 8 8.05 -3.61 -3.67
C ALA A 8 8.36 -4.98 -3.07
N ILE A 9 7.97 -6.04 -3.79
CA ILE A 9 8.23 -7.43 -3.42
C ILE A 9 9.39 -8.00 -4.24
N LYS A 10 9.41 -7.72 -5.55
CA LYS A 10 10.46 -8.19 -6.47
C LYS A 10 11.35 -7.07 -7.00
N GLY A 11 10.89 -5.82 -6.92
CA GLY A 11 11.65 -4.66 -7.36
C GLY A 11 12.71 -4.26 -6.32
N ASP A 12 12.82 -2.97 -6.05
CA ASP A 12 13.72 -2.48 -5.00
C ASP A 12 13.09 -2.69 -3.62
N THR A 13 13.58 -3.68 -2.88
CA THR A 13 13.06 -4.08 -1.58
C THR A 13 13.73 -3.39 -0.40
N SER A 14 14.58 -2.37 -0.63
CA SER A 14 15.33 -1.67 0.42
C SER A 14 14.44 -1.10 1.52
N TYR A 15 13.19 -0.76 1.20
CA TYR A 15 12.24 -0.16 2.13
C TYR A 15 11.11 -1.10 2.56
N GLN A 16 11.25 -2.38 2.29
CA GLN A 16 10.20 -3.38 2.58
C GLN A 16 9.89 -3.46 4.08
N LYS A 17 10.86 -3.18 4.95
CA LYS A 17 10.65 -3.16 6.41
C LYS A 17 9.55 -2.15 6.82
N TYR A 18 9.41 -1.06 6.09
CA TYR A 18 8.38 -0.05 6.39
C TYR A 18 6.99 -0.53 6.00
N LEU A 19 6.87 -1.32 4.94
CA LEU A 19 5.61 -1.97 4.61
C LEU A 19 5.18 -2.93 5.72
N LYS A 20 6.13 -3.69 6.27
CA LYS A 20 5.86 -4.58 7.42
C LYS A 20 5.36 -3.79 8.63
N GLU A 21 5.96 -2.62 8.89
CA GLU A 21 5.52 -1.75 9.98
C GLU A 21 4.10 -1.20 9.75
N ILE A 22 3.75 -0.88 8.52
CA ILE A 22 2.39 -0.46 8.17
C ILE A 22 1.39 -1.58 8.48
N ILE A 23 1.71 -2.82 8.08
CA ILE A 23 0.85 -3.98 8.31
C ILE A 23 0.65 -4.23 9.81
N ILE A 24 1.73 -4.20 10.58
CA ILE A 24 1.67 -4.39 12.04
C ILE A 24 0.82 -3.29 12.68
N HIS A 25 1.03 -2.05 12.27
CA HIS A 25 0.31 -0.91 12.83
C HIS A 25 -1.19 -0.98 12.54
N LEU A 26 -1.57 -1.30 11.30
CA LEU A 26 -2.97 -1.46 10.93
C LEU A 26 -3.65 -2.57 11.72
N SER A 27 -2.95 -3.68 11.91
CA SER A 27 -3.46 -4.79 12.73
C SER A 27 -3.68 -4.36 14.18
N SER A 28 -2.78 -3.55 14.73
CA SER A 28 -2.92 -3.01 16.09
C SER A 28 -4.12 -2.08 16.24
N LEU A 29 -4.56 -1.46 15.15
CA LEU A 29 -5.74 -0.61 15.10
C LEU A 29 -7.02 -1.39 14.73
N GLU A 30 -6.95 -2.71 14.72
CA GLU A 30 -8.05 -3.62 14.41
C GLU A 30 -8.57 -3.53 12.97
N HIS A 31 -7.70 -3.09 12.05
CA HIS A 31 -7.96 -3.18 10.62
C HIS A 31 -7.40 -4.49 10.05
N THR A 32 -7.84 -4.85 8.86
CA THR A 32 -7.39 -6.07 8.17
C THR A 32 -6.49 -5.70 6.99
N PRO A 33 -5.15 -5.72 7.17
CA PRO A 33 -4.22 -5.41 6.10
C PRO A 33 -3.99 -6.63 5.19
N LEU A 34 -4.46 -6.55 3.95
CA LEU A 34 -4.23 -7.60 2.95
C LEU A 34 -2.91 -7.30 2.22
N SER A 35 -1.97 -8.22 2.31
CA SER A 35 -0.65 -8.10 1.70
C SER A 35 0.04 -9.46 1.63
N GLU A 36 0.89 -9.65 0.62
CA GLU A 36 1.79 -10.81 0.56
C GLU A 36 2.70 -10.92 1.78
N LEU A 37 3.03 -9.79 2.41
CA LEU A 37 3.91 -9.77 3.58
C LEU A 37 3.16 -9.99 4.90
N ASN A 38 1.83 -10.09 4.86
CA ASN A 38 1.06 -10.44 6.04
C ASN A 38 1.07 -11.96 6.23
N GLU A 39 1.70 -12.42 7.30
CA GLU A 39 1.84 -13.85 7.59
C GLU A 39 0.50 -14.58 7.69
N ASN A 40 -0.57 -13.89 8.08
CA ASN A 40 -1.91 -14.47 8.20
C ASN A 40 -2.54 -14.81 6.84
N PHE A 41 -2.03 -14.23 5.76
CA PHE A 41 -2.57 -14.40 4.40
C PHE A 41 -1.58 -15.01 3.44
N LYS A 42 -0.43 -15.47 3.94
CA LYS A 42 0.63 -16.04 3.12
C LYS A 42 0.21 -17.39 2.57
N SER A 43 0.46 -17.62 1.27
CA SER A 43 0.20 -18.91 0.65
C SER A 43 1.17 -19.97 1.17
N ALA A 44 0.66 -21.18 1.45
CA ALA A 44 1.48 -22.32 1.89
C ALA A 44 2.37 -22.86 0.76
N ILE A 45 2.02 -22.60 -0.50
CA ILE A 45 2.76 -23.06 -1.68
C ILE A 45 3.02 -21.86 -2.61
N PRO A 46 4.08 -21.90 -3.43
CA PRO A 46 4.33 -20.86 -4.40
C PRO A 46 3.16 -20.72 -5.38
N LEU A 47 2.76 -19.48 -5.65
CA LEU A 47 1.70 -19.19 -6.59
C LEU A 47 2.29 -18.89 -7.98
N THR A 48 1.57 -19.26 -9.03
CA THR A 48 1.88 -18.82 -10.40
C THR A 48 1.58 -17.32 -10.55
N ASP A 49 2.14 -16.70 -11.59
CA ASP A 49 1.87 -15.29 -11.88
C ASP A 49 0.37 -15.02 -12.02
N LYS A 50 -0.34 -15.92 -12.71
CA LYS A 50 -1.79 -15.81 -12.91
C LYS A 50 -2.56 -15.86 -11.58
N GLU A 51 -2.13 -16.74 -10.68
CA GLU A 51 -2.73 -16.87 -9.35
C GLU A 51 -2.46 -15.63 -8.48
N ILE A 52 -1.24 -15.09 -8.55
CA ILE A 52 -0.88 -13.85 -7.84
C ILE A 52 -1.75 -12.69 -8.34
N PHE A 53 -1.88 -12.53 -9.65
CA PHE A 53 -2.70 -11.49 -10.25
C PHE A 53 -4.15 -11.57 -9.78
N LYS A 54 -4.75 -12.75 -9.86
CA LYS A 54 -6.14 -12.96 -9.43
C LYS A 54 -6.34 -12.67 -7.94
N ARG A 55 -5.41 -13.15 -7.11
CA ARG A 55 -5.46 -12.93 -5.66
C ARG A 55 -5.38 -11.45 -5.32
N ASP A 56 -4.41 -10.75 -5.88
CA ASP A 56 -4.16 -9.34 -5.55
C ASP A 56 -5.32 -8.45 -6.03
N LEU A 57 -5.87 -8.71 -7.22
CA LEU A 57 -7.04 -7.96 -7.67
C LEU A 57 -8.26 -8.23 -6.79
N LYS A 58 -8.47 -9.47 -6.40
CA LYS A 58 -9.57 -9.82 -5.49
C LYS A 58 -9.41 -9.10 -4.14
N TRP A 59 -8.20 -9.07 -3.60
CA TRP A 59 -7.91 -8.34 -2.36
C TRP A 59 -8.18 -6.83 -2.51
N LEU A 60 -7.75 -6.24 -3.62
CA LEU A 60 -8.03 -4.84 -3.92
C LEU A 60 -9.53 -4.57 -3.99
N GLU A 61 -10.27 -5.41 -4.69
CA GLU A 61 -11.72 -5.28 -4.84
C GLU A 61 -12.47 -5.38 -3.50
N GLN A 62 -11.92 -6.11 -2.53
CA GLN A 62 -12.49 -6.24 -1.19
C GLN A 62 -12.11 -5.07 -0.28
N SER A 63 -11.14 -4.27 -0.66
CA SER A 63 -10.57 -3.23 0.20
C SER A 63 -11.31 -1.91 0.06
N LYS A 64 -11.38 -1.16 1.15
CA LYS A 64 -11.97 0.18 1.16
C LYS A 64 -10.96 1.26 0.83
N ILE A 65 -9.70 1.01 1.11
CA ILE A 65 -8.58 1.92 0.84
C ILE A 65 -7.36 1.10 0.48
N MET A 66 -6.39 1.76 -0.15
CA MET A 66 -5.07 1.19 -0.40
C MET A 66 -3.99 2.06 0.25
N ILE A 67 -3.02 1.42 0.88
CA ILE A 67 -1.82 2.08 1.39
C ILE A 67 -0.62 1.45 0.69
N ALA A 68 0.20 2.26 0.04
CA ALA A 68 1.35 1.81 -0.73
C ALA A 68 2.64 2.47 -0.23
N GLU A 69 3.64 1.66 0.07
CA GLU A 69 5.00 2.13 0.33
C GLU A 69 5.74 2.15 -1.01
N ILE A 70 6.04 3.33 -1.51
CA ILE A 70 6.52 3.54 -2.88
C ILE A 70 7.98 4.04 -2.96
N SER A 71 8.75 3.91 -1.88
CA SER A 71 10.17 4.32 -1.87
C SER A 71 10.99 3.54 -2.89
N GLY A 72 10.76 2.24 -3.00
CA GLY A 72 11.40 1.39 -3.99
C GLY A 72 10.55 1.25 -5.24
N ALA A 73 11.19 1.25 -6.41
CA ALA A 73 10.49 1.08 -7.67
C ALA A 73 9.84 -0.30 -7.77
N SER A 74 8.59 -0.35 -8.23
CA SER A 74 7.85 -1.59 -8.46
C SER A 74 6.79 -1.38 -9.53
N LEU A 75 6.89 -2.15 -10.61
CA LEU A 75 5.88 -2.13 -11.68
C LEU A 75 4.51 -2.57 -11.16
N GLY A 76 4.50 -3.61 -10.32
CA GLY A 76 3.25 -4.14 -9.75
C GLY A 76 2.52 -3.14 -8.87
N VAL A 77 3.24 -2.43 -8.02
CA VAL A 77 2.66 -1.41 -7.16
C VAL A 77 2.06 -0.27 -8.00
N GLY A 78 2.75 0.16 -9.05
CA GLY A 78 2.21 1.18 -9.95
C GLY A 78 0.92 0.74 -10.62
N PHE A 79 0.86 -0.51 -11.08
CA PHE A 79 -0.34 -1.10 -11.66
C PHE A 79 -1.50 -1.08 -10.64
N GLU A 80 -1.23 -1.53 -9.42
CA GLU A 80 -2.23 -1.62 -8.35
C GLU A 80 -2.76 -0.25 -7.94
N ILE A 81 -1.89 0.75 -7.84
CA ILE A 81 -2.30 2.13 -7.55
C ILE A 81 -3.26 2.63 -8.62
N SER A 82 -2.91 2.44 -9.89
CA SER A 82 -3.75 2.90 -11.00
C SER A 82 -5.10 2.18 -11.01
N TYR A 83 -5.11 0.87 -10.75
CA TYR A 83 -6.34 0.09 -10.66
C TYR A 83 -7.23 0.57 -9.52
N ALA A 84 -6.64 0.84 -8.35
CA ALA A 84 -7.37 1.36 -7.20
C ALA A 84 -8.01 2.72 -7.50
N LEU A 85 -7.25 3.63 -8.13
CA LEU A 85 -7.71 4.99 -8.40
C LEU A 85 -8.77 5.06 -9.49
N TYR A 86 -8.54 4.39 -10.61
CA TYR A 86 -9.32 4.61 -11.83
C TYR A 86 -10.37 3.55 -12.09
N GLU A 87 -10.12 2.31 -11.68
CA GLU A 87 -11.10 1.25 -11.83
C GLU A 87 -11.99 1.12 -10.59
N LEU A 88 -11.38 1.01 -9.41
CA LEU A 88 -12.13 0.80 -8.17
C LEU A 88 -12.60 2.10 -7.52
N LYS A 89 -11.93 3.21 -7.83
CA LYS A 89 -12.23 4.53 -7.27
C LYS A 89 -12.21 4.55 -5.75
N ILE A 90 -11.18 3.93 -5.19
CA ILE A 90 -10.93 3.93 -3.74
C ILE A 90 -9.77 4.86 -3.39
N PRO A 91 -9.76 5.44 -2.17
CA PRO A 91 -8.65 6.29 -1.73
C PRO A 91 -7.34 5.53 -1.63
N VAL A 92 -6.25 6.18 -2.03
CA VAL A 92 -4.89 5.64 -1.97
C VAL A 92 -4.01 6.58 -1.17
N LEU A 93 -3.29 6.02 -0.19
CA LEU A 93 -2.19 6.70 0.49
C LEU A 93 -0.87 6.15 -0.06
N ALA A 94 -0.09 7.00 -0.72
CA ALA A 94 1.23 6.63 -1.23
C ALA A 94 2.29 7.26 -0.31
N LEU A 95 3.12 6.42 0.29
CA LEU A 95 4.12 6.82 1.28
C LEU A 95 5.52 6.54 0.77
N TYR A 96 6.45 7.47 1.00
CA TYR A 96 7.84 7.25 0.69
C TYR A 96 8.75 7.83 1.78
N ASN A 97 9.91 7.19 1.94
CA ASN A 97 10.91 7.63 2.90
C ASN A 97 11.55 8.93 2.41
N SER A 98 11.73 9.90 3.30
CA SER A 98 12.29 11.22 2.98
C SER A 98 13.73 11.18 2.45
N LYS A 99 14.45 10.06 2.62
CA LYS A 99 15.80 9.86 2.08
C LYS A 99 15.80 9.58 0.57
N VAL A 100 14.65 9.23 0.00
CA VAL A 100 14.53 8.97 -1.44
C VAL A 100 14.54 10.29 -2.19
N GLU A 101 15.44 10.43 -3.16
CA GLU A 101 15.60 11.67 -3.92
C GLU A 101 14.41 11.96 -4.83
N SER A 102 13.84 10.92 -5.41
CA SER A 102 12.68 11.08 -6.30
C SER A 102 11.84 9.82 -6.33
N ILE A 103 10.55 10.01 -6.59
CA ILE A 103 9.60 8.91 -6.83
C ILE A 103 9.12 8.98 -8.27
N SER A 104 8.40 7.96 -8.73
CA SER A 104 7.85 7.93 -10.08
C SER A 104 7.05 9.19 -10.39
N ALA A 105 7.32 9.82 -11.53
CA ALA A 105 6.57 10.98 -12.02
C ALA A 105 5.07 10.65 -12.22
N MET A 106 4.76 9.40 -12.56
CA MET A 106 3.38 8.96 -12.73
C MET A 106 2.60 8.94 -11.41
N ILE A 107 3.32 8.86 -10.30
CA ILE A 107 2.71 8.95 -8.97
C ILE A 107 2.73 10.40 -8.48
N SER A 108 3.91 11.04 -8.47
CA SER A 108 4.05 12.42 -7.95
C SER A 108 3.23 13.44 -8.75
N GLY A 109 3.04 13.20 -10.04
CA GLY A 109 2.25 14.05 -10.92
C GLY A 109 0.79 13.66 -11.04
N CYS A 110 0.34 12.63 -10.35
CA CYS A 110 -1.04 12.16 -10.43
C CYS A 110 -2.02 13.23 -9.95
N THR A 111 -3.03 13.51 -10.76
CA THR A 111 -4.03 14.57 -10.49
C THR A 111 -5.32 14.03 -9.88
N SER A 112 -5.42 12.74 -9.62
CA SER A 112 -6.60 12.16 -8.97
C SER A 112 -6.82 12.77 -7.59
N LYS A 113 -8.07 13.08 -7.27
CA LYS A 113 -8.43 13.57 -5.93
C LYS A 113 -8.42 12.46 -4.88
N LEU A 114 -8.29 11.21 -5.32
CA LEU A 114 -8.30 10.05 -4.43
C LEU A 114 -6.92 9.67 -3.91
N ILE A 115 -5.84 10.20 -4.48
CA ILE A 115 -4.50 9.90 -4.00
C ILE A 115 -4.01 10.97 -3.02
N THR A 116 -3.42 10.51 -1.92
CA THR A 116 -2.69 11.33 -0.96
C THR A 116 -1.24 10.85 -0.96
N ILE A 117 -0.29 11.76 -1.17
CA ILE A 117 1.14 11.42 -1.21
C ILE A 117 1.82 12.10 -0.02
N LYS A 118 2.50 11.32 0.80
CA LYS A 118 3.21 11.81 1.99
C LYS A 118 4.57 11.18 2.10
N ASN A 119 5.54 11.93 2.64
CA ASN A 119 6.82 11.34 3.02
C ASN A 119 6.90 11.18 4.55
N TYR A 120 7.79 10.33 4.99
CA TYR A 120 8.04 10.07 6.41
C TYR A 120 9.56 9.96 6.63
N SER A 121 10.03 10.40 7.80
CA SER A 121 11.44 10.35 8.18
C SER A 121 11.75 9.15 9.08
N ASP A 122 10.77 8.70 9.86
CA ASP A 122 10.94 7.59 10.80
C ASP A 122 9.62 6.81 10.95
N ILE A 123 9.70 5.70 11.69
CA ILE A 123 8.55 4.80 11.90
C ILE A 123 7.42 5.49 12.65
N GLU A 124 7.74 6.35 13.62
CA GLU A 124 6.71 7.06 14.40
C GLU A 124 5.88 7.98 13.50
N GLU A 125 6.55 8.75 12.65
CA GLU A 125 5.86 9.61 11.68
C GLU A 125 5.03 8.80 10.69
N LEU A 126 5.58 7.68 10.21
CA LEU A 126 4.87 6.75 9.34
C LEU A 126 3.55 6.29 9.96
N LYS A 127 3.60 5.84 11.21
CA LYS A 127 2.43 5.38 11.95
C LYS A 127 1.39 6.49 12.12
N ASN A 128 1.83 7.70 12.42
CA ASN A 128 0.94 8.85 12.60
C ASN A 128 0.21 9.18 11.29
N ILE A 129 0.91 9.16 10.16
CA ILE A 129 0.32 9.41 8.86
C ILE A 129 -0.72 8.34 8.52
N VAL A 130 -0.38 7.07 8.75
CA VAL A 130 -1.30 5.96 8.51
C VAL A 130 -2.55 6.08 9.40
N SER A 131 -2.36 6.34 10.68
CA SER A 131 -3.47 6.52 11.63
C SER A 131 -4.42 7.63 11.19
N ASP A 132 -3.89 8.79 10.82
CA ASP A 132 -4.69 9.92 10.37
C ASP A 132 -5.49 9.59 9.11
N PHE A 133 -4.84 8.92 8.17
CA PHE A 133 -5.47 8.55 6.90
C PHE A 133 -6.65 7.58 7.12
N VAL A 134 -6.43 6.51 7.90
CA VAL A 134 -7.49 5.51 8.12
C VAL A 134 -8.61 6.05 9.01
N LYS A 135 -8.29 6.90 9.97
CA LYS A 135 -9.30 7.51 10.86
C LYS A 135 -10.31 8.32 10.05
N LYS A 136 -9.83 9.18 9.16
CA LYS A 136 -10.69 10.02 8.31
C LYS A 136 -11.63 9.19 7.43
N ARG A 137 -11.20 8.00 7.01
CA ARG A 137 -11.99 7.14 6.13
C ARG A 137 -12.87 6.15 6.88
N SER A 138 -12.55 5.86 8.13
CA SER A 138 -13.38 5.00 8.98
C SER A 138 -14.62 5.73 9.51
N GLU A 139 -14.56 7.05 9.61
CA GLU A 139 -15.66 7.89 10.11
C GLU A 139 -16.75 8.15 9.06
N ASN A 140 -16.50 7.74 7.81
CA ASN A 140 -17.45 7.95 6.71
C ASN A 140 -18.25 6.67 6.41
#